data_25b19aa1fffe8cb9da38ebd0e750cdd9
#
_entry.id   25b19aa1fffe8cb9da38ebd0e750cdd9
#
_cell.length_a   1.000
_cell.length_b   1.000
_cell.length_c   1.000
_cell.angle_alpha   90.00
_cell.angle_beta   90.00
_cell.angle_gamma   90.00
#
_symmetry.space_group_name_H-M   'P 1'
#
loop_
_entity.id
_entity.type
_entity.pdbx_description
1 polymer ?
#
loop_
_entity_poly.entity_id
_entity_poly.type
_entity_poly.pdbx_seq_one_letter_code
_entity_poly.pdbx_strand_id
1 'polypeptide(L)'
;MTTSVTSGAPSTPTPAVNSRGRVIVASLIGTSIEFYDFYAYATAASLVFPALFFPNQDGTTALLASFAAFGVAFVARPLGSVLFGHFGDRVGRKTTLVASLLTMGIATVVIGVIPAATNPGWAVLAPLVLVLCRFCQGLGLGGEWGGAALLATENAPEGKRAIWGTFPQLGAPIGFILANLVFIGLSQNLTDAQFTSWGWRVPFLASSVLVIVGLWVRLKLIETPAFTKVVEAEAVAKVPVAEVFRTSWRKIVSGTFIMLATYGLFYLMTTFTLNYGVAATSPTDGSPAGLGYEKIDFLWMLIVGCIFFGLFTLASGPLAEKYGRRSMLLVVTGGIAVFGLLFVPLFAGGTIGVQSLLILGFTLMGLTFGPMAALLPELFPANVRYTGASVAYNLASILGAAVAPFVAVWLWEAAESPVLVGVYLTVMAAITFVALWLQKETRDVDFSGDIRA
;
A
#
# COMPACT_ATOMS: atom_id res chain seq x y z
N MET A 1 -26.95 65.94 18.93
CA MET A 1 -26.38 65.05 17.90
C MET A 1 -25.33 64.19 18.56
N THR A 2 -25.70 63.00 18.94
CA THR A 2 -24.78 62.00 19.56
C THR A 2 -24.44 60.99 18.50
N THR A 3 -23.22 61.06 17.98
CA THR A 3 -22.65 60.08 17.03
C THR A 3 -22.22 58.83 17.79
N SER A 4 -22.96 57.74 17.62
CA SER A 4 -22.56 56.40 18.08
C SER A 4 -21.45 55.84 17.18
N VAL A 5 -20.25 55.76 17.70
CA VAL A 5 -19.12 55.05 17.08
C VAL A 5 -19.34 53.56 17.33
N THR A 6 -19.81 52.81 16.34
CA THR A 6 -19.78 51.33 16.35
C THR A 6 -18.34 50.88 16.16
N SER A 7 -17.69 50.43 17.26
CA SER A 7 -16.42 49.74 17.19
C SER A 7 -16.64 48.35 16.54
N GLY A 8 -16.29 48.23 15.26
CA GLY A 8 -16.19 46.90 14.62
C GLY A 8 -15.15 46.06 15.33
N ALA A 9 -15.58 44.97 15.96
CA ALA A 9 -14.66 43.97 16.49
C ALA A 9 -13.77 43.48 15.35
N PRO A 10 -12.45 43.31 15.54
CA PRO A 10 -11.58 42.75 14.53
C PRO A 10 -12.06 41.35 14.18
N SER A 11 -12.41 41.15 12.90
CA SER A 11 -12.74 39.82 12.38
C SER A 11 -11.56 38.90 12.63
N THR A 12 -11.73 37.90 13.49
CA THR A 12 -10.75 36.78 13.66
C THR A 12 -10.45 36.20 12.28
N PRO A 13 -9.18 36.16 11.87
CA PRO A 13 -8.85 35.60 10.57
C PRO A 13 -9.32 34.16 10.50
N THR A 14 -10.13 33.84 9.49
CA THR A 14 -10.58 32.47 9.23
C THR A 14 -9.34 31.58 9.09
N PRO A 15 -9.22 30.47 9.83
CA PRO A 15 -8.05 29.59 9.72
C PRO A 15 -7.82 29.19 8.27
N ALA A 16 -6.58 29.29 7.81
CA ALA A 16 -6.21 28.88 6.48
C ALA A 16 -6.48 27.38 6.32
N VAL A 17 -7.26 27.00 5.31
CA VAL A 17 -7.64 25.60 5.04
C VAL A 17 -7.07 25.19 3.70
N ASN A 18 -6.58 23.93 3.62
CA ASN A 18 -6.13 23.37 2.36
C ASN A 18 -7.26 23.36 1.32
N SER A 19 -6.99 23.80 0.09
CA SER A 19 -7.97 23.64 -0.98
C SER A 19 -8.23 22.16 -1.26
N ARG A 20 -9.48 21.81 -1.55
CA ARG A 20 -9.91 20.41 -1.81
C ARG A 20 -9.05 19.71 -2.85
N GLY A 21 -8.80 20.36 -4.00
CA GLY A 21 -7.96 19.80 -5.05
C GLY A 21 -6.52 19.56 -4.60
N ARG A 22 -5.95 20.44 -3.77
CA ARG A 22 -4.59 20.27 -3.25
C ARG A 22 -4.47 19.05 -2.34
N VAL A 23 -5.44 18.80 -1.47
CA VAL A 23 -5.46 17.63 -0.58
C VAL A 23 -5.54 16.34 -1.39
N ILE A 24 -6.48 16.29 -2.35
CA ILE A 24 -6.66 15.11 -3.22
C ILE A 24 -5.38 14.81 -4.01
N VAL A 25 -4.83 15.83 -4.68
CA VAL A 25 -3.63 15.67 -5.50
C VAL A 25 -2.42 15.27 -4.64
N ALA A 26 -2.23 15.88 -3.48
CA ALA A 26 -1.10 15.58 -2.61
C ALA A 26 -1.15 14.17 -2.03
N SER A 27 -2.33 13.70 -1.60
CA SER A 27 -2.50 12.35 -1.08
C SER A 27 -2.39 11.30 -2.18
N LEU A 28 -2.96 11.54 -3.35
CA LEU A 28 -2.91 10.63 -4.50
C LEU A 28 -1.50 10.50 -5.09
N ILE A 29 -0.82 11.62 -5.35
CA ILE A 29 0.53 11.60 -5.94
C ILE A 29 1.50 10.88 -5.01
N GLY A 30 1.47 11.16 -3.70
CA GLY A 30 2.37 10.53 -2.76
C GLY A 30 2.26 9.01 -2.75
N THR A 31 1.07 8.50 -2.58
CA THR A 31 0.84 7.05 -2.57
C THR A 31 1.06 6.41 -3.95
N SER A 32 0.81 7.14 -5.06
CA SER A 32 1.15 6.63 -6.41
C SER A 32 2.65 6.44 -6.59
N ILE A 33 3.48 7.36 -6.09
CA ILE A 33 4.94 7.25 -6.11
C ILE A 33 5.40 6.06 -5.25
N GLU A 34 4.83 5.95 -4.04
CA GLU A 34 5.10 4.85 -3.13
C GLU A 34 4.89 3.49 -3.79
N PHE A 35 3.71 3.28 -4.36
CA PHE A 35 3.36 2.01 -4.99
C PHE A 35 4.12 1.78 -6.31
N TYR A 36 4.39 2.84 -7.09
CA TYR A 36 5.23 2.73 -8.27
C TYR A 36 6.63 2.21 -7.93
N ASP A 37 7.32 2.81 -6.95
CA ASP A 37 8.65 2.41 -6.51
C ASP A 37 8.68 0.98 -6.01
N PHE A 38 7.64 0.59 -5.27
CA PHE A 38 7.47 -0.75 -4.73
C PHE A 38 7.36 -1.80 -5.85
N TYR A 39 6.52 -1.55 -6.87
CA TYR A 39 6.35 -2.48 -8.00
C TYR A 39 7.53 -2.47 -8.97
N ALA A 40 8.14 -1.32 -9.19
CA ALA A 40 9.36 -1.24 -9.98
C ALA A 40 10.46 -2.12 -9.39
N TYR A 41 10.63 -2.09 -8.06
CA TYR A 41 11.57 -2.98 -7.39
C TYR A 41 11.17 -4.46 -7.52
N ALA A 42 9.90 -4.80 -7.28
CA ALA A 42 9.42 -6.19 -7.35
C ALA A 42 9.70 -6.81 -8.74
N THR A 43 9.47 -6.04 -9.80
CA THR A 43 9.73 -6.47 -11.17
C THR A 43 11.23 -6.60 -11.45
N ALA A 44 12.06 -5.65 -11.01
CA ALA A 44 13.51 -5.73 -11.17
C ALA A 44 14.12 -6.89 -10.36
N ALA A 45 13.60 -7.15 -9.15
CA ALA A 45 14.04 -8.27 -8.30
C ALA A 45 13.81 -9.63 -8.95
N SER A 46 12.79 -9.76 -9.80
CA SER A 46 12.52 -10.98 -10.55
C SER A 46 13.33 -11.09 -11.83
N LEU A 47 13.59 -9.96 -12.52
CA LEU A 47 14.11 -9.96 -13.89
C LEU A 47 15.64 -9.84 -13.97
N VAL A 48 16.26 -8.97 -13.15
CA VAL A 48 17.66 -8.58 -13.33
C VAL A 48 18.51 -8.64 -12.07
N PHE A 49 17.96 -8.47 -10.88
CA PHE A 49 18.76 -8.39 -9.65
C PHE A 49 19.48 -9.69 -9.30
N PRO A 50 18.95 -10.91 -9.57
CA PRO A 50 19.71 -12.13 -9.36
C PRO A 50 21.07 -12.12 -10.07
N ALA A 51 21.08 -11.79 -11.35
CA ALA A 51 22.30 -11.76 -12.15
C ALA A 51 23.21 -10.57 -11.80
N LEU A 52 22.67 -9.42 -11.44
CA LEU A 52 23.44 -8.19 -11.21
C LEU A 52 24.00 -8.05 -9.80
N PHE A 53 23.27 -8.51 -8.79
CA PHE A 53 23.64 -8.32 -7.38
C PHE A 53 24.06 -9.60 -6.67
N PHE A 54 23.73 -10.79 -7.24
CA PHE A 54 24.04 -12.09 -6.64
C PHE A 54 24.67 -13.04 -7.67
N PRO A 55 25.66 -12.60 -8.49
CA PRO A 55 26.18 -13.37 -9.63
C PRO A 55 26.97 -14.62 -9.23
N ASN A 56 27.41 -14.71 -7.98
CA ASN A 56 28.20 -15.85 -7.48
C ASN A 56 27.35 -16.97 -6.87
N GLN A 57 26.02 -16.87 -6.92
CA GLN A 57 25.08 -17.85 -6.44
C GLN A 57 24.52 -18.65 -7.64
N ASP A 58 24.07 -19.88 -7.41
CA ASP A 58 23.25 -20.58 -8.42
C ASP A 58 21.93 -19.81 -8.64
N GLY A 59 21.29 -20.05 -9.80
CA GLY A 59 20.12 -19.25 -10.22
C GLY A 59 18.99 -19.21 -9.19
N THR A 60 18.70 -20.31 -8.51
CA THR A 60 17.66 -20.36 -7.47
C THR A 60 18.07 -19.59 -6.23
N THR A 61 19.29 -19.78 -5.75
CA THR A 61 19.80 -19.05 -4.57
C THR A 61 19.91 -17.56 -4.83
N ALA A 62 20.32 -17.12 -6.03
CA ALA A 62 20.37 -15.73 -6.44
C ALA A 62 18.97 -15.09 -6.46
N LEU A 63 17.98 -15.82 -6.96
CA LEU A 63 16.57 -15.37 -6.96
C LEU A 63 16.03 -15.25 -5.53
N LEU A 64 16.27 -16.24 -4.68
CA LEU A 64 15.87 -16.20 -3.27
C LEU A 64 16.55 -15.05 -2.52
N ALA A 65 17.83 -14.78 -2.77
CA ALA A 65 18.55 -13.65 -2.18
C ALA A 65 17.94 -12.31 -2.63
N SER A 66 17.55 -12.20 -3.90
CA SER A 66 16.87 -11.02 -4.43
C SER A 66 15.50 -10.81 -3.78
N PHE A 67 14.72 -11.86 -3.57
CA PHE A 67 13.45 -11.79 -2.86
C PHE A 67 13.63 -11.57 -1.35
N ALA A 68 14.69 -12.08 -0.73
CA ALA A 68 15.02 -11.74 0.65
C ALA A 68 15.28 -10.24 0.81
N ALA A 69 16.06 -9.65 -0.11
CA ALA A 69 16.25 -8.20 -0.15
C ALA A 69 14.93 -7.44 -0.33
N PHE A 70 14.02 -7.94 -1.19
CA PHE A 70 12.66 -7.39 -1.29
C PHE A 70 11.90 -7.47 0.03
N GLY A 71 12.00 -8.58 0.74
CA GLY A 71 11.36 -8.83 2.03
C GLY A 71 11.79 -7.87 3.14
N VAL A 72 13.04 -7.37 3.12
CA VAL A 72 13.56 -6.41 4.11
C VAL A 72 12.66 -5.19 4.28
N ALA A 73 12.08 -4.69 3.18
CA ALA A 73 11.18 -3.54 3.25
C ALA A 73 9.92 -3.82 4.10
N PHE A 74 9.36 -5.04 4.04
CA PHE A 74 8.19 -5.39 4.86
C PHE A 74 8.50 -5.43 6.35
N VAL A 75 9.70 -5.89 6.71
CA VAL A 75 10.17 -5.88 8.11
C VAL A 75 10.42 -4.44 8.58
N ALA A 76 10.92 -3.58 7.71
CA ALA A 76 11.16 -2.17 8.02
C ALA A 76 9.87 -1.33 8.13
N ARG A 77 8.77 -1.70 7.46
CA ARG A 77 7.50 -0.95 7.48
C ARG A 77 6.93 -0.71 8.89
N PRO A 78 6.78 -1.70 9.77
CA PRO A 78 6.33 -1.45 11.14
C PRO A 78 7.26 -0.51 11.92
N LEU A 79 8.58 -0.64 11.73
CA LEU A 79 9.54 0.28 12.33
C LEU A 79 9.33 1.71 11.81
N GLY A 80 9.14 1.84 10.50
CA GLY A 80 8.79 3.10 9.85
C GLY A 80 7.47 3.68 10.36
N SER A 81 6.43 2.87 10.54
CA SER A 81 5.14 3.32 11.07
C SER A 81 5.24 3.82 12.51
N VAL A 82 6.07 3.19 13.33
CA VAL A 82 6.36 3.65 14.70
C VAL A 82 7.13 4.96 14.65
N LEU A 83 8.18 5.04 13.85
CA LEU A 83 9.04 6.22 13.72
C LEU A 83 8.26 7.43 13.19
N PHE A 84 7.72 7.31 11.99
CA PHE A 84 7.00 8.41 11.33
C PHE A 84 5.64 8.68 11.98
N GLY A 85 4.97 7.67 12.54
CA GLY A 85 3.78 7.85 13.33
C GLY A 85 4.03 8.70 14.57
N HIS A 86 5.11 8.39 15.31
CA HIS A 86 5.52 9.18 16.47
C HIS A 86 5.75 10.67 16.10
N PHE A 87 6.50 10.91 15.04
CA PHE A 87 6.73 12.28 14.58
C PHE A 87 5.46 12.92 14.01
N GLY A 88 4.61 12.17 13.30
CA GLY A 88 3.36 12.67 12.74
C GLY A 88 2.33 13.11 13.77
N ASP A 89 2.28 12.43 14.91
CA ASP A 89 1.43 12.83 16.04
C ASP A 89 2.06 13.93 16.91
N ARG A 90 3.37 14.22 16.76
CA ARG A 90 4.10 15.19 17.58
C ARG A 90 4.49 16.47 16.84
N VAL A 91 4.96 16.36 15.60
CA VAL A 91 5.51 17.45 14.80
C VAL A 91 4.55 17.89 13.68
N GLY A 92 3.59 17.03 13.32
CA GLY A 92 2.57 17.30 12.31
C GLY A 92 2.62 16.36 11.10
N ARG A 93 1.48 16.27 10.42
CA ARG A 93 1.27 15.34 9.29
C ARG A 93 2.08 15.75 8.06
N LYS A 94 2.11 17.06 7.75
CA LYS A 94 2.84 17.61 6.60
C LYS A 94 4.34 17.30 6.65
N THR A 95 4.98 17.63 7.76
CA THR A 95 6.44 17.45 7.93
C THR A 95 6.83 15.99 7.82
N THR A 96 6.04 15.12 8.42
CA THR A 96 6.27 13.66 8.39
C THR A 96 6.10 13.09 7.00
N LEU A 97 5.07 13.51 6.23
CA LEU A 97 4.87 13.11 4.84
C LEU A 97 6.02 13.55 3.91
N VAL A 98 6.61 14.72 4.14
CA VAL A 98 7.78 15.19 3.40
C VAL A 98 8.99 14.32 3.72
N ALA A 99 9.23 14.02 5.00
CA ALA A 99 10.37 13.22 5.43
C ALA A 99 10.28 11.76 4.94
N SER A 100 9.09 11.13 5.00
CA SER A 100 8.86 9.78 4.50
C SER A 100 9.08 9.68 2.99
N LEU A 101 8.55 10.63 2.21
CA LEU A 101 8.76 10.68 0.76
C LEU A 101 10.24 10.84 0.39
N LEU A 102 10.97 11.71 1.08
CA LEU A 102 12.40 11.90 0.82
C LEU A 102 13.20 10.65 1.17
N THR A 103 12.91 10.01 2.31
CA THR A 103 13.59 8.77 2.75
C THR A 103 13.42 7.67 1.70
N MET A 104 12.19 7.46 1.23
CA MET A 104 11.87 6.46 0.22
C MET A 104 12.47 6.83 -1.16
N GLY A 105 12.23 8.06 -1.61
CA GLY A 105 12.61 8.50 -2.95
C GLY A 105 14.12 8.55 -3.15
N ILE A 106 14.88 9.04 -2.17
CA ILE A 106 16.36 9.02 -2.24
C ILE A 106 16.85 7.57 -2.33
N ALA A 107 16.31 6.66 -1.51
CA ALA A 107 16.70 5.26 -1.56
C ALA A 107 16.39 4.63 -2.92
N THR A 108 15.23 4.95 -3.54
CA THR A 108 14.88 4.47 -4.88
C THR A 108 15.85 4.96 -5.95
N VAL A 109 16.19 6.24 -5.94
CA VAL A 109 17.15 6.82 -6.90
C VAL A 109 18.54 6.20 -6.72
N VAL A 110 18.99 5.98 -5.47
CA VAL A 110 20.26 5.31 -5.17
C VAL A 110 20.28 3.90 -5.77
N ILE A 111 19.19 3.12 -5.67
CA ILE A 111 19.09 1.80 -6.33
C ILE A 111 19.37 1.91 -7.82
N GLY A 112 18.84 2.94 -8.50
CA GLY A 112 19.07 3.15 -9.93
C GLY A 112 20.51 3.46 -10.32
N VAL A 113 21.36 3.89 -9.38
CA VAL A 113 22.78 4.25 -9.66
C VAL A 113 23.78 3.25 -9.07
N ILE A 114 23.36 2.25 -8.28
CA ILE A 114 24.27 1.25 -7.71
C ILE A 114 25.00 0.51 -8.84
N PRO A 115 26.33 0.42 -8.82
CA PRO A 115 27.07 -0.47 -9.71
C PRO A 115 26.72 -1.94 -9.48
N ALA A 116 26.76 -2.76 -10.53
CA ALA A 116 26.53 -4.20 -10.39
C ALA A 116 27.62 -4.85 -9.54
N ALA A 117 27.32 -5.95 -8.86
CA ALA A 117 28.28 -6.71 -8.04
C ALA A 117 29.43 -7.31 -8.88
N THR A 118 29.25 -7.44 -10.20
CA THR A 118 30.28 -7.84 -11.16
C THR A 118 31.39 -6.80 -11.35
N ASN A 119 31.15 -5.53 -10.94
CA ASN A 119 32.16 -4.49 -11.04
C ASN A 119 33.24 -4.65 -9.96
N PRO A 120 34.54 -4.33 -10.27
CA PRO A 120 35.62 -4.42 -9.29
C PRO A 120 35.30 -3.64 -7.99
N GLY A 121 35.45 -4.31 -6.85
CA GLY A 121 35.19 -3.72 -5.53
C GLY A 121 33.71 -3.69 -5.10
N TRP A 122 32.76 -4.07 -5.96
CA TRP A 122 31.33 -4.01 -5.68
C TRP A 122 30.67 -5.35 -5.31
N ALA A 123 31.43 -6.46 -5.34
CA ALA A 123 30.87 -7.80 -5.11
C ALA A 123 30.07 -7.94 -3.79
N VAL A 124 30.52 -7.29 -2.71
CA VAL A 124 29.86 -7.29 -1.42
C VAL A 124 29.10 -5.98 -1.19
N LEU A 125 29.65 -4.87 -1.66
CA LEU A 125 29.08 -3.54 -1.40
C LEU A 125 27.75 -3.33 -2.12
N ALA A 126 27.60 -3.82 -3.36
CA ALA A 126 26.37 -3.65 -4.12
C ALA A 126 25.14 -4.32 -3.46
N PRO A 127 25.18 -5.60 -3.06
CA PRO A 127 24.09 -6.21 -2.29
C PRO A 127 23.81 -5.50 -0.96
N LEU A 128 24.83 -5.09 -0.22
CA LEU A 128 24.66 -4.39 1.05
C LEU A 128 23.93 -3.04 0.87
N VAL A 129 24.35 -2.23 -0.11
CA VAL A 129 23.71 -0.95 -0.40
C VAL A 129 22.28 -1.19 -0.89
N LEU A 130 22.03 -2.20 -1.71
CA LEU A 130 20.68 -2.58 -2.15
C LEU A 130 19.79 -2.89 -0.96
N VAL A 131 20.25 -3.73 -0.02
CA VAL A 131 19.49 -4.09 1.20
C VAL A 131 19.26 -2.88 2.09
N LEU A 132 20.26 -2.00 2.26
CA LEU A 132 20.11 -0.75 3.02
C LEU A 132 19.07 0.18 2.38
N CYS A 133 19.10 0.35 1.06
CA CYS A 133 18.10 1.11 0.34
C CYS A 133 16.69 0.51 0.53
N ARG A 134 16.56 -0.81 0.49
CA ARG A 134 15.29 -1.50 0.77
C ARG A 134 14.79 -1.26 2.18
N PHE A 135 15.68 -1.28 3.15
CA PHE A 135 15.35 -0.94 4.54
C PHE A 135 14.84 0.51 4.64
N CYS A 136 15.55 1.48 4.04
CA CYS A 136 15.14 2.89 4.01
C CYS A 136 13.80 3.08 3.28
N GLN A 137 13.59 2.40 2.13
CA GLN A 137 12.30 2.42 1.45
C GLN A 137 11.19 1.90 2.35
N GLY A 138 11.41 0.78 3.03
CA GLY A 138 10.44 0.20 3.98
C GLY A 138 10.11 1.15 5.13
N LEU A 139 11.11 1.83 5.69
CA LEU A 139 10.88 2.87 6.71
C LEU A 139 9.97 3.99 6.17
N GLY A 140 10.29 4.55 5.00
CA GLY A 140 9.47 5.60 4.37
C GLY A 140 8.03 5.14 4.13
N LEU A 141 7.86 3.95 3.50
CA LEU A 141 6.57 3.32 3.25
C LEU A 141 5.72 3.16 4.52
N GLY A 142 6.36 2.80 5.65
CA GLY A 142 5.66 2.62 6.93
C GLY A 142 4.97 3.87 7.43
N GLY A 143 5.52 5.07 7.14
CA GLY A 143 4.94 6.35 7.53
C GLY A 143 3.98 6.94 6.51
N GLU A 144 4.17 6.65 5.24
CA GLU A 144 3.48 7.33 4.14
C GLU A 144 1.98 7.15 4.15
N TRP A 145 1.52 5.90 4.20
CA TRP A 145 0.10 5.58 4.09
C TRP A 145 -0.74 6.25 5.18
N GLY A 146 -0.33 6.17 6.45
CA GLY A 146 -1.06 6.78 7.56
C GLY A 146 -1.16 8.30 7.43
N GLY A 147 -0.09 8.96 7.00
CA GLY A 147 -0.07 10.39 6.74
C GLY A 147 -0.98 10.80 5.58
N ALA A 148 -0.97 10.06 4.47
CA ALA A 148 -1.82 10.32 3.32
C ALA A 148 -3.30 10.09 3.63
N ALA A 149 -3.62 9.01 4.36
CA ALA A 149 -4.98 8.72 4.82
C ALA A 149 -5.51 9.84 5.73
N LEU A 150 -4.71 10.27 6.73
CA LEU A 150 -5.09 11.36 7.64
C LEU A 150 -5.18 12.70 6.92
N LEU A 151 -4.25 13.02 6.02
CA LEU A 151 -4.33 14.23 5.22
C LEU A 151 -5.67 14.30 4.48
N ALA A 152 -6.11 13.21 3.86
CA ALA A 152 -7.39 13.15 3.16
C ALA A 152 -8.58 13.23 4.12
N THR A 153 -8.61 12.39 5.16
CA THR A 153 -9.79 12.23 6.03
C THR A 153 -9.99 13.38 7.03
N GLU A 154 -8.90 13.99 7.53
CA GLU A 154 -8.95 15.15 8.43
C GLU A 154 -9.32 16.47 7.72
N ASN A 155 -9.09 16.55 6.39
CA ASN A 155 -9.54 17.66 5.56
C ASN A 155 -10.90 17.40 4.86
N ALA A 156 -11.51 16.22 5.07
CA ALA A 156 -12.77 15.87 4.45
C ALA A 156 -13.92 16.68 5.02
N PRO A 157 -14.89 17.10 4.18
CA PRO A 157 -16.15 17.63 4.67
C PRO A 157 -16.85 16.59 5.55
N GLU A 158 -17.68 17.07 6.48
CA GLU A 158 -18.49 16.22 7.34
C GLU A 158 -19.31 15.22 6.50
N GLY A 159 -19.37 13.95 6.94
CA GLY A 159 -20.06 12.87 6.23
C GLY A 159 -19.42 12.45 4.90
N LYS A 160 -18.15 12.82 4.60
CA LYS A 160 -17.46 12.45 3.36
C LYS A 160 -16.07 11.85 3.57
N ARG A 161 -15.76 11.40 4.78
CA ARG A 161 -14.43 10.86 5.11
C ARG A 161 -14.05 9.63 4.30
N ALA A 162 -14.98 8.67 4.10
CA ALA A 162 -14.69 7.48 3.31
C ALA A 162 -14.47 7.84 1.83
N ILE A 163 -15.25 8.79 1.28
CA ILE A 163 -15.04 9.27 -0.10
C ILE A 163 -13.65 9.89 -0.25
N TRP A 164 -13.25 10.75 0.69
CA TRP A 164 -11.94 11.39 0.64
C TRP A 164 -10.80 10.41 0.88
N GLY A 165 -11.01 9.42 1.74
CA GLY A 165 -10.07 8.33 1.98
C GLY A 165 -9.79 7.46 0.76
N THR A 166 -10.68 7.41 -0.25
CA THR A 166 -10.43 6.64 -1.46
C THR A 166 -9.31 7.21 -2.34
N PHE A 167 -9.07 8.53 -2.29
CA PHE A 167 -8.04 9.15 -3.14
C PHE A 167 -6.62 8.67 -2.85
N PRO A 168 -6.11 8.63 -1.61
CA PRO A 168 -4.81 8.02 -1.35
C PRO A 168 -4.77 6.53 -1.71
N GLN A 169 -5.89 5.81 -1.63
CA GLN A 169 -5.94 4.39 -1.98
C GLN A 169 -5.81 4.12 -3.50
N LEU A 170 -6.15 5.09 -4.35
CA LEU A 170 -5.93 5.00 -5.80
C LEU A 170 -4.44 4.94 -6.17
N GLY A 171 -3.54 5.33 -5.28
CA GLY A 171 -2.12 5.21 -5.51
C GLY A 171 -1.69 3.79 -5.84
N ALA A 172 -2.31 2.76 -5.23
CA ALA A 172 -1.96 1.38 -5.48
C ALA A 172 -2.25 0.92 -6.92
N PRO A 173 -3.47 1.03 -7.47
CA PRO A 173 -3.71 0.67 -8.87
C PRO A 173 -2.93 1.54 -9.86
N ILE A 174 -2.78 2.84 -9.62
CA ILE A 174 -2.03 3.74 -10.49
C ILE A 174 -0.54 3.35 -10.51
N GLY A 175 0.06 3.16 -9.34
CA GLY A 175 1.47 2.75 -9.24
C GLY A 175 1.74 1.41 -9.91
N PHE A 176 0.83 0.43 -9.73
CA PHE A 176 0.93 -0.88 -10.39
C PHE A 176 0.90 -0.77 -11.91
N ILE A 177 -0.09 -0.04 -12.45
CA ILE A 177 -0.24 0.14 -13.90
C ILE A 177 0.99 0.86 -14.47
N LEU A 178 1.41 1.97 -13.85
CA LEU A 178 2.58 2.75 -14.32
C LEU A 178 3.86 1.93 -14.31
N ALA A 179 4.16 1.21 -13.23
CA ALA A 179 5.35 0.39 -13.13
C ALA A 179 5.37 -0.70 -14.22
N ASN A 180 4.26 -1.43 -14.39
CA ASN A 180 4.18 -2.48 -15.40
C ASN A 180 4.27 -1.92 -16.83
N LEU A 181 3.62 -0.79 -17.14
CA LEU A 181 3.72 -0.15 -18.45
C LEU A 181 5.15 0.27 -18.78
N VAL A 182 5.90 0.81 -17.81
CA VAL A 182 7.32 1.16 -18.03
C VAL A 182 8.15 -0.08 -18.33
N PHE A 183 7.99 -1.17 -17.57
CA PHE A 183 8.72 -2.41 -17.83
C PHE A 183 8.32 -3.08 -19.14
N ILE A 184 7.05 -3.14 -19.48
CA ILE A 184 6.56 -3.65 -20.78
C ILE A 184 7.20 -2.81 -21.91
N GLY A 185 7.12 -1.48 -21.82
CA GLY A 185 7.69 -0.59 -22.82
C GLY A 185 9.21 -0.77 -22.99
N LEU A 186 9.95 -0.91 -21.90
CA LEU A 186 11.39 -1.17 -21.95
C LEU A 186 11.69 -2.55 -22.55
N SER A 187 10.98 -3.60 -22.13
CA SER A 187 11.21 -4.97 -22.62
C SER A 187 10.87 -5.13 -24.10
N GLN A 188 9.93 -4.36 -24.64
CA GLN A 188 9.56 -4.42 -26.05
C GLN A 188 10.49 -3.61 -26.97
N ASN A 189 11.19 -2.58 -26.45
CA ASN A 189 11.99 -1.65 -27.24
C ASN A 189 13.51 -1.82 -27.04
N LEU A 190 13.94 -2.58 -26.04
CA LEU A 190 15.35 -2.83 -25.75
C LEU A 190 15.68 -4.30 -26.01
N THR A 191 16.90 -4.57 -26.46
CA THR A 191 17.45 -5.93 -26.45
C THR A 191 17.72 -6.38 -25.01
N ASP A 192 17.77 -7.69 -24.75
CA ASP A 192 18.10 -8.24 -23.43
C ASP A 192 19.41 -7.68 -22.88
N ALA A 193 20.43 -7.52 -23.75
CA ALA A 193 21.70 -6.92 -23.36
C ALA A 193 21.58 -5.44 -22.96
N GLN A 194 20.77 -4.66 -23.66
CA GLN A 194 20.49 -3.26 -23.32
C GLN A 194 19.67 -3.17 -22.03
N PHE A 195 18.64 -4.00 -21.90
CA PHE A 195 17.80 -4.03 -20.72
C PHE A 195 18.63 -4.37 -19.47
N THR A 196 19.47 -5.41 -19.53
CA THR A 196 20.31 -5.84 -18.40
C THR A 196 21.43 -4.85 -18.09
N SER A 197 22.02 -4.17 -19.10
CA SER A 197 23.12 -3.24 -18.86
C SER A 197 22.68 -1.91 -18.24
N TRP A 198 21.60 -1.30 -18.74
CA TRP A 198 21.15 0.02 -18.30
C TRP A 198 19.62 0.18 -18.20
N GLY A 199 18.85 -0.53 -19.03
CA GLY A 199 17.41 -0.34 -19.16
C GLY A 199 16.65 -0.50 -17.83
N TRP A 200 17.06 -1.45 -17.02
CA TRP A 200 16.45 -1.69 -15.69
C TRP A 200 16.59 -0.52 -14.70
N ARG A 201 17.57 0.39 -14.95
CA ARG A 201 17.81 1.58 -14.10
C ARG A 201 16.77 2.67 -14.35
N VAL A 202 16.20 2.71 -15.56
CA VAL A 202 15.27 3.77 -15.99
C VAL A 202 14.07 3.92 -15.05
N PRO A 203 13.37 2.87 -14.63
CA PRO A 203 12.25 3.00 -13.68
C PRO A 203 12.64 3.68 -12.37
N PHE A 204 13.83 3.33 -11.83
CA PHE A 204 14.32 3.89 -10.55
C PHE A 204 14.76 5.36 -10.70
N LEU A 205 15.41 5.69 -11.79
CA LEU A 205 15.84 7.07 -12.07
C LEU A 205 14.64 7.97 -12.41
N ALA A 206 13.63 7.44 -13.12
CA ALA A 206 12.39 8.15 -13.41
C ALA A 206 11.60 8.49 -12.13
N SER A 207 11.75 7.69 -11.07
CA SER A 207 11.19 8.00 -9.75
C SER A 207 11.66 9.35 -9.21
N SER A 208 12.87 9.81 -9.54
CA SER A 208 13.35 11.14 -9.12
C SER A 208 12.43 12.27 -9.56
N VAL A 209 11.89 12.19 -10.78
CA VAL A 209 10.92 13.18 -11.30
C VAL A 209 9.62 13.12 -10.47
N LEU A 210 9.13 11.90 -10.19
CA LEU A 210 7.94 11.71 -9.39
C LEU A 210 8.12 12.26 -7.96
N VAL A 211 9.28 12.00 -7.34
CA VAL A 211 9.63 12.50 -6.00
C VAL A 211 9.68 14.03 -5.98
N ILE A 212 10.29 14.68 -6.99
CA ILE A 212 10.33 16.15 -7.09
C ILE A 212 8.91 16.73 -7.20
N VAL A 213 8.05 16.13 -8.04
CA VAL A 213 6.64 16.54 -8.17
C VAL A 213 5.88 16.35 -6.86
N GLY A 214 6.04 15.19 -6.22
CA GLY A 214 5.41 14.90 -4.93
C GLY A 214 5.86 15.87 -3.83
N LEU A 215 7.16 16.17 -3.77
CA LEU A 215 7.72 17.14 -2.82
C LEU A 215 7.16 18.56 -3.07
N TRP A 216 7.14 19.01 -4.32
CA TRP A 216 6.59 20.32 -4.69
C TRP A 216 5.12 20.48 -4.27
N VAL A 217 4.30 19.44 -4.45
CA VAL A 217 2.90 19.46 -4.04
C VAL A 217 2.78 19.49 -2.51
N ARG A 218 3.58 18.68 -1.78
CA ARG A 218 3.51 18.58 -0.31
C ARG A 218 4.02 19.81 0.41
N LEU A 219 5.02 20.48 -0.11
CA LEU A 219 5.52 21.74 0.48
C LEU A 219 4.47 22.83 0.50
N LYS A 220 3.48 22.80 -0.42
CA LYS A 220 2.35 23.74 -0.48
C LYS A 220 1.19 23.40 0.47
N LEU A 221 1.24 22.27 1.18
CA LEU A 221 0.22 21.89 2.16
C LEU A 221 0.32 22.77 3.41
N ILE A 222 -0.84 22.99 4.03
CA ILE A 222 -1.00 23.53 5.37
C ILE A 222 -1.32 22.33 6.28
N GLU A 223 -0.95 22.41 7.56
CA GLU A 223 -1.20 21.34 8.53
C GLU A 223 -2.70 21.04 8.69
N THR A 224 -3.05 19.83 9.13
CA THR A 224 -4.44 19.40 9.21
C THR A 224 -5.21 20.10 10.35
N PRO A 225 -6.51 20.41 10.18
CA PRO A 225 -7.31 21.05 11.22
C PRO A 225 -7.38 20.21 12.52
N ALA A 226 -7.41 18.89 12.40
CA ALA A 226 -7.46 18.00 13.57
C ALA A 226 -6.18 18.08 14.40
N PHE A 227 -5.00 18.12 13.76
CA PHE A 227 -3.73 18.27 14.47
C PHE A 227 -3.60 19.66 15.11
N THR A 228 -4.02 20.71 14.43
CA THR A 228 -4.02 22.08 14.98
C THR A 228 -4.83 22.16 16.28
N LYS A 229 -6.01 21.54 16.35
CA LYS A 229 -6.83 21.44 17.56
C LYS A 229 -6.12 20.70 18.70
N VAL A 230 -5.39 19.61 18.38
CA VAL A 230 -4.62 18.84 19.39
C VAL A 230 -3.51 19.72 19.99
N VAL A 231 -2.83 20.53 19.17
CA VAL A 231 -1.81 21.48 19.62
C VAL A 231 -2.40 22.59 20.48
N GLU A 232 -3.52 23.20 20.02
CA GLU A 232 -4.24 24.26 20.75
C GLU A 232 -4.79 23.78 22.11
N ALA A 233 -5.20 22.51 22.19
CA ALA A 233 -5.67 21.89 23.44
C ALA A 233 -4.55 21.40 24.35
N GLU A 234 -3.27 21.64 24.01
CA GLU A 234 -2.09 21.12 24.74
C GLU A 234 -2.12 19.58 24.94
N ALA A 235 -2.82 18.87 24.05
CA ALA A 235 -3.07 17.43 24.14
C ALA A 235 -2.09 16.58 23.32
N VAL A 236 -0.99 17.17 22.87
CA VAL A 236 0.07 16.46 22.14
C VAL A 236 0.69 15.39 23.04
N ALA A 237 0.63 14.13 22.63
CA ALA A 237 1.20 13.02 23.38
C ALA A 237 2.73 13.17 23.48
N LYS A 238 3.29 13.03 24.69
CA LYS A 238 4.75 13.10 24.88
C LYS A 238 5.45 11.94 24.18
N VAL A 239 4.89 10.73 24.27
CA VAL A 239 5.40 9.51 23.64
C VAL A 239 4.22 8.75 22.98
N PRO A 240 3.75 9.18 21.79
CA PRO A 240 2.56 8.61 21.14
C PRO A 240 2.61 7.10 20.99
N VAL A 241 3.79 6.54 20.66
CA VAL A 241 3.99 5.09 20.52
C VAL A 241 3.67 4.35 21.83
N ALA A 242 4.25 4.78 22.96
CA ALA A 242 3.99 4.12 24.24
C ALA A 242 2.52 4.26 24.65
N GLU A 243 1.93 5.43 24.37
CA GLU A 243 0.52 5.70 24.68
C GLU A 243 -0.42 4.81 23.89
N VAL A 244 -0.23 4.67 22.57
CA VAL A 244 -1.08 3.83 21.72
C VAL A 244 -1.00 2.35 22.11
N PHE A 245 0.19 1.83 22.43
CA PHE A 245 0.33 0.45 22.89
C PHE A 245 -0.26 0.22 24.27
N ARG A 246 -0.21 1.22 25.17
CA ARG A 246 -0.79 1.12 26.52
C ARG A 246 -2.32 1.21 26.50
N THR A 247 -2.88 2.15 25.73
CA THR A 247 -4.32 2.47 25.78
C THR A 247 -5.12 1.82 24.66
N SER A 248 -4.52 1.54 23.50
CA SER A 248 -5.22 1.19 22.27
C SER A 248 -4.76 -0.11 21.61
N TRP A 249 -4.01 -0.98 22.30
CA TRP A 249 -3.47 -2.22 21.73
C TRP A 249 -4.55 -3.13 21.13
N ARG A 250 -5.74 -3.20 21.75
CA ARG A 250 -6.88 -3.98 21.23
C ARG A 250 -7.35 -3.44 19.88
N LYS A 251 -7.31 -2.11 19.69
CA LYS A 251 -7.65 -1.45 18.43
C LYS A 251 -6.60 -1.71 17.36
N ILE A 252 -5.31 -1.77 17.73
CA ILE A 252 -4.24 -2.19 16.82
C ILE A 252 -4.49 -3.61 16.33
N VAL A 253 -4.70 -4.56 17.24
CA VAL A 253 -4.98 -5.97 16.89
C VAL A 253 -6.23 -6.08 16.01
N SER A 254 -7.33 -5.43 16.38
CA SER A 254 -8.56 -5.42 15.58
C SER A 254 -8.32 -4.83 14.19
N GLY A 255 -7.67 -3.68 14.07
CA GLY A 255 -7.35 -3.05 12.79
C GLY A 255 -6.44 -3.92 11.90
N THR A 256 -5.47 -4.62 12.52
CA THR A 256 -4.60 -5.58 11.83
C THR A 256 -5.41 -6.70 11.18
N PHE A 257 -6.32 -7.33 11.91
CA PHE A 257 -7.14 -8.42 11.37
C PHE A 257 -8.25 -7.93 10.43
N ILE A 258 -8.77 -6.73 10.61
CA ILE A 258 -9.69 -6.09 9.65
C ILE A 258 -9.03 -5.92 8.29
N MET A 259 -7.74 -5.60 8.25
CA MET A 259 -6.99 -5.39 7.00
C MET A 259 -6.43 -6.68 6.39
N LEU A 260 -6.44 -7.80 7.11
CA LEU A 260 -5.77 -9.05 6.72
C LEU A 260 -6.23 -9.59 5.36
N ALA A 261 -7.54 -9.77 5.15
CA ALA A 261 -8.07 -10.28 3.89
C ALA A 261 -7.79 -9.33 2.71
N THR A 262 -7.77 -8.02 2.95
CA THR A 262 -7.45 -7.02 1.93
C THR A 262 -6.03 -7.20 1.40
N TYR A 263 -5.06 -7.34 2.30
CA TYR A 263 -3.66 -7.60 1.91
C TYR A 263 -3.50 -8.97 1.25
N GLY A 264 -4.10 -10.02 1.83
CA GLY A 264 -4.04 -11.36 1.26
C GLY A 264 -4.59 -11.40 -0.15
N LEU A 265 -5.78 -10.87 -0.37
CA LEU A 265 -6.42 -10.79 -1.68
C LEU A 265 -5.52 -10.05 -2.69
N PHE A 266 -4.95 -8.90 -2.30
CA PHE A 266 -4.09 -8.12 -3.19
C PHE A 266 -2.87 -8.91 -3.68
N TYR A 267 -2.14 -9.55 -2.77
CA TYR A 267 -0.93 -10.29 -3.14
C TYR A 267 -1.24 -11.63 -3.81
N LEU A 268 -2.37 -12.23 -3.52
CA LEU A 268 -2.85 -13.37 -4.30
C LEU A 268 -3.19 -12.95 -5.74
N MET A 269 -3.87 -11.80 -5.94
CA MET A 269 -4.23 -11.33 -7.28
C MET A 269 -3.04 -10.80 -8.09
N THR A 270 -2.00 -10.27 -7.46
CA THR A 270 -0.86 -9.71 -8.18
C THR A 270 0.30 -10.70 -8.31
N THR A 271 0.69 -11.37 -7.23
CA THR A 271 1.88 -12.22 -7.17
C THR A 271 1.55 -13.67 -7.46
N PHE A 272 0.59 -14.26 -6.75
CA PHE A 272 0.28 -15.68 -6.93
C PHE A 272 -0.31 -15.94 -8.32
N THR A 273 -1.32 -15.14 -8.76
CA THR A 273 -1.92 -15.36 -10.09
C THR A 273 -0.92 -15.19 -11.22
N LEU A 274 0.06 -14.27 -11.10
CA LEU A 274 1.12 -14.13 -12.08
C LEU A 274 2.01 -15.38 -12.12
N ASN A 275 2.47 -15.86 -10.97
CA ASN A 275 3.30 -17.05 -10.91
C ASN A 275 2.56 -18.27 -11.46
N TYR A 276 1.33 -18.51 -11.03
CA TYR A 276 0.49 -19.60 -11.51
C TYR A 276 0.14 -19.47 -13.01
N GLY A 277 -0.12 -18.23 -13.45
CA GLY A 277 -0.47 -17.93 -14.84
C GLY A 277 0.65 -18.23 -15.82
N VAL A 278 1.90 -17.90 -15.47
CA VAL A 278 3.06 -18.07 -16.39
C VAL A 278 3.78 -19.39 -16.21
N ALA A 279 3.57 -20.13 -15.12
CA ALA A 279 4.18 -21.43 -14.90
C ALA A 279 3.78 -22.42 -16.01
N ALA A 280 4.73 -23.27 -16.40
CA ALA A 280 4.54 -24.23 -17.48
C ALA A 280 3.37 -25.20 -17.19
N THR A 281 2.65 -25.61 -18.23
CA THR A 281 1.57 -26.60 -18.11
C THR A 281 2.05 -28.02 -17.91
N SER A 282 3.31 -28.29 -18.26
CA SER A 282 3.97 -29.58 -18.10
C SER A 282 5.44 -29.35 -17.74
N PRO A 283 5.74 -28.96 -16.49
CA PRO A 283 7.11 -28.70 -16.08
C PRO A 283 7.94 -29.98 -16.02
N THR A 284 9.22 -29.90 -16.41
CA THR A 284 10.16 -31.04 -16.43
C THR A 284 11.03 -31.11 -15.17
N ASP A 285 10.96 -30.12 -14.31
CA ASP A 285 11.78 -29.95 -13.10
C ASP A 285 11.09 -30.38 -11.80
N GLY A 286 9.88 -30.96 -11.89
CA GLY A 286 9.08 -31.38 -10.75
C GLY A 286 8.30 -30.25 -10.07
N SER A 287 8.32 -29.03 -10.62
CA SER A 287 7.45 -27.93 -10.13
C SER A 287 5.97 -28.21 -10.50
N PRO A 288 5.00 -27.63 -9.75
CA PRO A 288 3.59 -27.84 -10.06
C PRO A 288 3.18 -27.16 -11.36
N ALA A 289 2.24 -27.78 -12.08
CA ALA A 289 1.73 -27.26 -13.35
C ALA A 289 0.95 -25.95 -13.17
N GLY A 290 1.23 -24.99 -14.06
CA GLY A 290 0.52 -23.71 -14.15
C GLY A 290 -0.35 -23.61 -15.41
N LEU A 291 -0.61 -22.37 -15.87
CA LEU A 291 -1.49 -22.10 -17.00
C LEU A 291 -0.75 -21.86 -18.32
N GLY A 292 0.56 -21.62 -18.31
CA GLY A 292 1.41 -21.49 -19.49
C GLY A 292 1.20 -20.23 -20.31
N TYR A 293 0.69 -19.14 -19.72
CA TYR A 293 0.56 -17.87 -20.44
C TYR A 293 1.92 -17.21 -20.65
N GLU A 294 2.07 -16.54 -21.79
CA GLU A 294 3.18 -15.61 -21.99
C GLU A 294 3.14 -14.50 -20.94
N LYS A 295 4.30 -14.15 -20.36
CA LYS A 295 4.38 -13.19 -19.26
C LYS A 295 3.80 -11.83 -19.59
N ILE A 296 4.04 -11.31 -20.80
CA ILE A 296 3.54 -10.00 -21.24
C ILE A 296 2.01 -10.04 -21.37
N ASP A 297 1.45 -11.11 -21.91
CA ASP A 297 0.00 -11.26 -22.04
C ASP A 297 -0.67 -11.29 -20.68
N PHE A 298 -0.09 -12.03 -19.73
CA PHE A 298 -0.64 -12.08 -18.37
C PHE A 298 -0.52 -10.73 -17.64
N LEU A 299 0.54 -9.97 -17.86
CA LEU A 299 0.67 -8.61 -17.33
C LEU A 299 -0.42 -7.67 -17.87
N TRP A 300 -0.78 -7.79 -19.16
CA TRP A 300 -1.92 -7.05 -19.70
C TRP A 300 -3.25 -7.45 -19.05
N MET A 301 -3.46 -8.75 -18.80
CA MET A 301 -4.65 -9.23 -18.09
C MET A 301 -4.72 -8.65 -16.65
N LEU A 302 -3.59 -8.57 -15.96
CA LEU A 302 -3.48 -7.92 -14.63
C LEU A 302 -3.77 -6.42 -14.70
N ILE A 303 -3.27 -5.70 -15.71
CA ILE A 303 -3.54 -4.27 -15.91
C ILE A 303 -5.04 -4.03 -16.09
N VAL A 304 -5.71 -4.85 -16.91
CA VAL A 304 -7.18 -4.77 -17.07
C VAL A 304 -7.88 -4.98 -15.73
N GLY A 305 -7.51 -6.02 -14.96
CA GLY A 305 -8.05 -6.22 -13.62
C GLY A 305 -7.81 -5.02 -12.70
N CYS A 306 -6.61 -4.44 -12.75
CA CYS A 306 -6.21 -3.31 -11.91
C CYS A 306 -6.99 -2.01 -12.22
N ILE A 307 -7.50 -1.84 -13.45
CA ILE A 307 -8.44 -0.75 -13.77
C ILE A 307 -9.73 -0.90 -12.93
N PHE A 308 -10.26 -2.11 -12.82
CA PHE A 308 -11.42 -2.39 -11.97
C PHE A 308 -11.10 -2.16 -10.49
N PHE A 309 -9.88 -2.48 -10.03
CA PHE A 309 -9.42 -2.11 -8.69
C PHE A 309 -9.58 -0.60 -8.45
N GLY A 310 -9.07 0.24 -9.34
CA GLY A 310 -9.19 1.69 -9.22
C GLY A 310 -10.64 2.17 -9.24
N LEU A 311 -11.46 1.70 -10.18
CA LEU A 311 -12.87 2.08 -10.31
C LEU A 311 -13.68 1.72 -9.06
N PHE A 312 -13.51 0.52 -8.54
CA PHE A 312 -14.25 0.07 -7.36
C PHE A 312 -13.68 0.61 -6.04
N THR A 313 -12.41 1.03 -6.00
CA THR A 313 -11.88 1.83 -4.91
C THR A 313 -12.64 3.16 -4.81
N LEU A 314 -12.86 3.87 -5.92
CA LEU A 314 -13.69 5.10 -5.92
C LEU A 314 -15.14 4.82 -5.55
N ALA A 315 -15.75 3.78 -6.12
CA ALA A 315 -17.13 3.41 -5.84
C ALA A 315 -17.37 3.05 -4.37
N SER A 316 -16.36 2.52 -3.69
CA SER A 316 -16.45 2.09 -2.29
C SER A 316 -16.68 3.25 -1.31
N GLY A 317 -16.16 4.45 -1.61
CA GLY A 317 -16.33 5.61 -0.75
C GLY A 317 -17.80 6.00 -0.53
N PRO A 318 -18.57 6.32 -1.59
CA PRO A 318 -20.00 6.58 -1.47
C PRO A 318 -20.80 5.44 -0.83
N LEU A 319 -20.46 4.19 -1.13
CA LEU A 319 -21.12 3.02 -0.52
C LEU A 319 -20.87 2.96 0.99
N ALA A 320 -19.63 3.18 1.42
CA ALA A 320 -19.27 3.21 2.84
C ALA A 320 -19.89 4.40 3.60
N GLU A 321 -20.09 5.55 2.93
CA GLU A 321 -20.84 6.67 3.53
C GLU A 321 -22.32 6.34 3.69
N LYS A 322 -22.92 5.69 2.69
CA LYS A 322 -24.35 5.38 2.69
C LYS A 322 -24.70 4.26 3.66
N TYR A 323 -23.98 3.14 3.63
CA TYR A 323 -24.32 1.92 4.36
C TYR A 323 -23.53 1.73 5.66
N GLY A 324 -22.52 2.57 5.92
CA GLY A 324 -21.57 2.41 7.02
C GLY A 324 -20.34 1.60 6.60
N ARG A 325 -19.21 1.85 7.29
CA ARG A 325 -17.93 1.18 7.01
C ARG A 325 -18.03 -0.30 7.32
N ARG A 326 -18.51 -0.62 8.54
CA ARG A 326 -18.63 -2.00 9.03
C ARG A 326 -19.57 -2.84 8.17
N SER A 327 -20.77 -2.36 7.92
CA SER A 327 -21.79 -3.13 7.19
C SER A 327 -21.37 -3.43 5.76
N MET A 328 -20.83 -2.44 5.06
CA MET A 328 -20.31 -2.63 3.70
C MET A 328 -19.15 -3.62 3.67
N LEU A 329 -18.17 -3.48 4.57
CA LEU A 329 -17.00 -4.35 4.61
C LEU A 329 -17.35 -5.80 4.99
N LEU A 330 -18.35 -6.03 5.85
CA LEU A 330 -18.84 -7.38 6.13
C LEU A 330 -19.40 -8.06 4.88
N VAL A 331 -20.20 -7.35 4.07
CA VAL A 331 -20.72 -7.90 2.80
C VAL A 331 -19.59 -8.20 1.82
N VAL A 332 -18.66 -7.25 1.63
CA VAL A 332 -17.53 -7.44 0.71
C VAL A 332 -16.61 -8.57 1.18
N THR A 333 -16.33 -8.66 2.48
CA THR A 333 -15.49 -9.75 3.04
C THR A 333 -16.18 -11.11 2.90
N GLY A 334 -17.51 -11.19 3.06
CA GLY A 334 -18.29 -12.37 2.70
C GLY A 334 -18.14 -12.75 1.22
N GLY A 335 -18.16 -11.75 0.34
CA GLY A 335 -17.88 -11.92 -1.09
C GLY A 335 -16.47 -12.45 -1.35
N ILE A 336 -15.44 -11.99 -0.62
CA ILE A 336 -14.06 -12.51 -0.73
C ILE A 336 -14.00 -13.99 -0.30
N ALA A 337 -14.71 -14.37 0.76
CA ALA A 337 -14.77 -15.77 1.20
C ALA A 337 -15.37 -16.68 0.13
N VAL A 338 -16.47 -16.27 -0.50
CA VAL A 338 -17.07 -17.01 -1.63
C VAL A 338 -16.14 -17.02 -2.84
N PHE A 339 -15.49 -15.90 -3.15
CA PHE A 339 -14.55 -15.79 -4.26
C PHE A 339 -13.37 -16.78 -4.13
N GLY A 340 -12.85 -17.00 -2.90
CA GLY A 340 -11.82 -18.02 -2.67
C GLY A 340 -12.26 -19.43 -3.11
N LEU A 341 -13.54 -19.78 -2.94
CA LEU A 341 -14.08 -21.07 -3.37
C LEU A 341 -14.25 -21.17 -4.90
N LEU A 342 -14.24 -20.03 -5.60
CA LEU A 342 -14.38 -19.95 -7.07
C LEU A 342 -13.03 -20.02 -7.80
N PHE A 343 -11.88 -20.11 -7.10
CA PHE A 343 -10.55 -20.13 -7.71
C PHE A 343 -10.41 -21.23 -8.76
N VAL A 344 -10.70 -22.46 -8.40
CA VAL A 344 -10.55 -23.62 -9.32
C VAL A 344 -11.46 -23.50 -10.54
N PRO A 345 -12.79 -23.30 -10.41
CA PRO A 345 -13.64 -23.24 -11.58
C PRO A 345 -13.33 -22.03 -12.50
N LEU A 346 -12.88 -20.90 -11.94
CA LEU A 346 -12.50 -19.73 -12.73
C LEU A 346 -11.18 -19.96 -13.47
N PHE A 347 -10.16 -20.55 -12.83
CA PHE A 347 -8.91 -20.90 -13.52
C PHE A 347 -9.13 -21.95 -14.60
N ALA A 348 -10.00 -22.92 -14.38
CA ALA A 348 -10.35 -23.95 -15.37
C ALA A 348 -11.16 -23.41 -16.57
N GLY A 349 -11.71 -22.20 -16.48
CA GLY A 349 -12.52 -21.56 -17.52
C GLY A 349 -11.72 -20.96 -18.70
N GLY A 350 -10.43 -21.32 -18.85
CA GLY A 350 -9.55 -20.77 -19.88
C GLY A 350 -9.36 -19.25 -19.73
N THR A 351 -8.97 -18.58 -20.82
CA THR A 351 -8.64 -17.14 -20.77
C THR A 351 -9.78 -16.27 -20.25
N ILE A 352 -11.04 -16.58 -20.62
CA ILE A 352 -12.21 -15.85 -20.13
C ILE A 352 -12.39 -16.06 -18.62
N GLY A 353 -12.23 -17.28 -18.15
CA GLY A 353 -12.32 -17.60 -16.71
C GLY A 353 -11.23 -16.91 -15.90
N VAL A 354 -9.98 -16.96 -16.37
CA VAL A 354 -8.83 -16.29 -15.72
C VAL A 354 -9.02 -14.78 -15.70
N GLN A 355 -9.44 -14.17 -16.82
CA GLN A 355 -9.69 -12.73 -16.85
C GLN A 355 -10.86 -12.34 -15.94
N SER A 356 -11.91 -13.16 -15.87
CA SER A 356 -13.04 -12.96 -14.95
C SER A 356 -12.61 -13.06 -13.49
N LEU A 357 -11.73 -14.02 -13.15
CA LEU A 357 -11.13 -14.15 -11.81
C LEU A 357 -10.38 -12.87 -11.44
N LEU A 358 -9.52 -12.37 -12.33
CA LEU A 358 -8.75 -11.15 -12.08
C LEU A 358 -9.66 -9.93 -11.91
N ILE A 359 -10.64 -9.73 -12.79
CA ILE A 359 -11.59 -8.61 -12.69
C ILE A 359 -12.38 -8.69 -11.37
N LEU A 360 -12.91 -9.86 -11.02
CA LEU A 360 -13.70 -10.04 -9.80
C LEU A 360 -12.83 -9.84 -8.54
N GLY A 361 -11.64 -10.45 -8.51
CA GLY A 361 -10.71 -10.31 -7.39
C GLY A 361 -10.29 -8.86 -7.17
N PHE A 362 -9.92 -8.13 -8.24
CA PHE A 362 -9.57 -6.72 -8.16
C PHE A 362 -10.76 -5.81 -7.86
N THR A 363 -11.97 -6.17 -8.27
CA THR A 363 -13.21 -5.49 -7.87
C THR A 363 -13.43 -5.59 -6.36
N LEU A 364 -13.37 -6.80 -5.81
CA LEU A 364 -13.48 -7.03 -4.35
C LEU A 364 -12.35 -6.31 -3.60
N MET A 365 -11.13 -6.30 -4.18
CA MET A 365 -10.00 -5.56 -3.63
C MET A 365 -10.31 -4.06 -3.54
N GLY A 366 -10.84 -3.45 -4.58
CA GLY A 366 -11.22 -2.03 -4.59
C GLY A 366 -12.28 -1.71 -3.56
N LEU A 367 -13.30 -2.55 -3.47
CA LEU A 367 -14.39 -2.38 -2.51
C LEU A 367 -13.95 -2.50 -1.05
N THR A 368 -12.97 -3.35 -0.73
CA THR A 368 -12.45 -3.47 0.64
C THR A 368 -11.37 -2.45 0.95
N PHE A 369 -10.49 -2.10 -0.01
CA PHE A 369 -9.33 -1.23 0.22
C PHE A 369 -9.72 0.24 0.42
N GLY A 370 -10.67 0.77 -0.38
CA GLY A 370 -11.05 2.19 -0.33
C GLY A 370 -11.47 2.67 1.04
N PRO A 371 -12.43 2.03 1.75
CA PRO A 371 -12.89 2.49 3.05
C PRO A 371 -11.86 2.40 4.17
N MET A 372 -10.79 1.60 4.01
CA MET A 372 -9.79 1.39 5.07
C MET A 372 -9.05 2.66 5.47
N ALA A 373 -8.86 3.61 4.53
CA ALA A 373 -8.24 4.89 4.83
C ALA A 373 -9.08 5.79 5.76
N ALA A 374 -10.39 5.55 5.86
CA ALA A 374 -11.25 6.19 6.85
C ALA A 374 -11.38 5.33 8.10
N LEU A 375 -11.71 4.05 7.95
CA LEU A 375 -12.01 3.15 9.07
C LEU A 375 -10.82 2.99 10.02
N LEU A 376 -9.62 2.73 9.53
CA LEU A 376 -8.47 2.50 10.42
C LEU A 376 -8.16 3.73 11.30
N PRO A 377 -8.07 4.98 10.79
CA PRO A 377 -7.92 6.16 11.63
C PRO A 377 -9.10 6.40 12.59
N GLU A 378 -10.33 6.08 12.18
CA GLU A 378 -11.55 6.22 13.01
C GLU A 378 -11.52 5.33 14.27
N LEU A 379 -10.67 4.29 14.32
CA LEU A 379 -10.49 3.45 15.52
C LEU A 379 -9.74 4.17 16.65
N PHE A 380 -8.95 5.21 16.37
CA PHE A 380 -8.00 5.80 17.31
C PHE A 380 -8.34 7.25 17.67
N PRO A 381 -8.07 7.67 18.92
CA PRO A 381 -8.21 9.06 19.32
C PRO A 381 -7.18 9.96 18.61
N ALA A 382 -7.47 11.26 18.49
CA ALA A 382 -6.74 12.19 17.66
C ALA A 382 -5.24 12.33 18.00
N ASN A 383 -4.88 12.22 19.30
CA ASN A 383 -3.51 12.37 19.80
C ASN A 383 -2.56 11.22 19.46
N VAL A 384 -3.09 10.04 19.06
CA VAL A 384 -2.30 8.85 18.71
C VAL A 384 -2.79 8.19 17.40
N ARG A 385 -3.61 8.90 16.65
CA ARG A 385 -4.30 8.39 15.45
C ARG A 385 -3.35 7.99 14.34
N TYR A 386 -2.34 8.82 14.07
CA TYR A 386 -1.34 8.51 13.06
C TYR A 386 -0.58 7.23 13.41
N THR A 387 -0.02 7.16 14.60
CA THR A 387 0.73 6.00 15.08
C THR A 387 -0.15 4.74 15.07
N GLY A 388 -1.36 4.81 15.63
CA GLY A 388 -2.26 3.67 15.74
C GLY A 388 -2.68 3.11 14.38
N ALA A 389 -3.15 3.96 13.48
CA ALA A 389 -3.59 3.55 12.14
C ALA A 389 -2.43 2.99 11.31
N SER A 390 -1.26 3.65 11.33
CA SER A 390 -0.08 3.20 10.59
C SER A 390 0.44 1.85 11.11
N VAL A 391 0.50 1.66 12.42
CA VAL A 391 0.95 0.39 13.01
C VAL A 391 -0.01 -0.74 12.66
N ALA A 392 -1.33 -0.55 12.79
CA ALA A 392 -2.31 -1.57 12.44
C ALA A 392 -2.22 -1.98 10.95
N TYR A 393 -2.12 -0.98 10.05
CA TYR A 393 -1.96 -1.19 8.62
C TYR A 393 -0.68 -1.98 8.29
N ASN A 394 0.45 -1.60 8.87
CA ASN A 394 1.74 -2.23 8.55
C ASN A 394 1.94 -3.60 9.24
N LEU A 395 1.33 -3.87 10.39
CA LEU A 395 1.28 -5.22 10.96
C LEU A 395 0.45 -6.16 10.09
N ALA A 396 -0.68 -5.69 9.55
CA ALA A 396 -1.47 -6.46 8.59
C ALA A 396 -0.69 -6.77 7.32
N SER A 397 0.21 -5.87 6.88
CA SER A 397 1.05 -6.10 5.71
C SER A 397 2.06 -7.24 5.91
N ILE A 398 2.56 -7.48 7.11
CA ILE A 398 3.42 -8.64 7.38
C ILE A 398 2.61 -9.93 7.19
N LEU A 399 1.45 -10.02 7.82
CA LEU A 399 0.63 -11.24 7.80
C LEU A 399 0.01 -11.52 6.42
N GLY A 400 -0.46 -10.47 5.75
CA GLY A 400 -1.19 -10.59 4.48
C GLY A 400 -0.34 -10.36 3.24
N ALA A 401 0.75 -9.58 3.33
CA ALA A 401 1.56 -9.21 2.16
C ALA A 401 2.87 -10.00 2.09
N ALA A 402 3.63 -10.04 3.19
CA ALA A 402 4.90 -10.76 3.19
C ALA A 402 4.71 -12.27 3.21
N VAL A 403 3.75 -12.76 3.98
CA VAL A 403 3.53 -14.21 4.19
C VAL A 403 2.67 -14.84 3.11
N ALA A 404 1.63 -14.15 2.62
CA ALA A 404 0.64 -14.74 1.74
C ALA A 404 1.19 -15.33 0.43
N PRO A 405 2.12 -14.70 -0.30
CA PRO A 405 2.68 -15.27 -1.53
C PRO A 405 3.42 -16.60 -1.27
N PHE A 406 4.20 -16.67 -0.20
CA PHE A 406 4.96 -17.89 0.15
C PHE A 406 4.01 -19.02 0.54
N VAL A 407 3.02 -18.73 1.39
CA VAL A 407 2.01 -19.73 1.78
C VAL A 407 1.21 -20.17 0.55
N ALA A 408 0.86 -19.27 -0.36
CA ALA A 408 0.11 -19.61 -1.56
C ALA A 408 0.89 -20.55 -2.49
N VAL A 409 2.19 -20.29 -2.72
CA VAL A 409 3.05 -21.17 -3.53
C VAL A 409 3.20 -22.52 -2.85
N TRP A 410 3.50 -22.57 -1.55
CA TRP A 410 3.61 -23.82 -0.80
C TRP A 410 2.30 -24.64 -0.84
N LEU A 411 1.14 -24.00 -0.71
CA LEU A 411 -0.16 -24.66 -0.79
C LEU A 411 -0.45 -25.17 -2.20
N TRP A 412 -0.05 -24.42 -3.22
CA TRP A 412 -0.18 -24.84 -4.61
C TRP A 412 0.72 -26.07 -4.90
N GLU A 413 1.98 -26.06 -4.47
CA GLU A 413 2.88 -27.21 -4.57
C GLU A 413 2.32 -28.43 -3.85
N ALA A 414 1.83 -28.26 -2.62
CA ALA A 414 1.31 -29.35 -1.80
C ALA A 414 0.03 -30.00 -2.36
N ALA A 415 -0.81 -29.24 -3.05
CA ALA A 415 -2.07 -29.73 -3.61
C ALA A 415 -2.02 -30.00 -5.12
N GLU A 416 -0.92 -29.62 -5.79
CA GLU A 416 -0.79 -29.60 -7.26
C GLU A 416 -1.98 -28.88 -7.94
N SER A 417 -2.61 -27.95 -7.21
CA SER A 417 -3.85 -27.26 -7.59
C SER A 417 -4.02 -25.95 -6.81
N PRO A 418 -4.65 -24.93 -7.38
CA PRO A 418 -4.92 -23.68 -6.66
C PRO A 418 -6.04 -23.81 -5.60
N VAL A 419 -6.61 -24.99 -5.36
CA VAL A 419 -7.73 -25.20 -4.44
C VAL A 419 -7.40 -24.75 -3.01
N LEU A 420 -6.25 -25.14 -2.47
CA LEU A 420 -5.84 -24.76 -1.11
C LEU A 420 -5.53 -23.26 -1.00
N VAL A 421 -5.10 -22.63 -2.08
CA VAL A 421 -4.90 -21.17 -2.12
C VAL A 421 -6.24 -20.43 -2.00
N GLY A 422 -7.28 -20.92 -2.68
CA GLY A 422 -8.64 -20.40 -2.53
C GLY A 422 -9.18 -20.61 -1.10
N VAL A 423 -8.95 -21.77 -0.50
CA VAL A 423 -9.31 -22.05 0.91
C VAL A 423 -8.55 -21.11 1.86
N TYR A 424 -7.27 -20.89 1.63
CA TYR A 424 -6.47 -19.94 2.41
C TYR A 424 -7.04 -18.52 2.38
N LEU A 425 -7.42 -18.02 1.21
CA LEU A 425 -8.11 -16.73 1.08
C LEU A 425 -9.43 -16.72 1.85
N THR A 426 -10.23 -17.79 1.77
CA THR A 426 -11.49 -17.95 2.50
C THR A 426 -11.27 -17.88 4.02
N VAL A 427 -10.22 -18.53 4.53
CA VAL A 427 -9.87 -18.49 5.97
C VAL A 427 -9.45 -17.07 6.38
N MET A 428 -8.62 -16.38 5.59
CA MET A 428 -8.25 -14.99 5.85
C MET A 428 -9.49 -14.09 5.87
N ALA A 429 -10.41 -14.27 4.93
CA ALA A 429 -11.67 -13.54 4.87
C ALA A 429 -12.55 -13.83 6.10
N ALA A 430 -12.62 -15.08 6.56
CA ALA A 430 -13.36 -15.43 7.77
C ALA A 430 -12.79 -14.75 9.02
N ILE A 431 -11.47 -14.70 9.17
CA ILE A 431 -10.79 -13.98 10.26
C ILE A 431 -11.14 -12.49 10.22
N THR A 432 -11.01 -11.86 9.03
CA THR A 432 -11.38 -10.46 8.83
C THR A 432 -12.86 -10.20 9.10
N PHE A 433 -13.74 -11.11 8.68
CA PHE A 433 -15.18 -11.02 8.92
C PHE A 433 -15.49 -11.01 10.43
N VAL A 434 -14.87 -11.90 11.20
CA VAL A 434 -15.01 -11.94 12.67
C VAL A 434 -14.49 -10.64 13.30
N ALA A 435 -13.33 -10.15 12.87
CA ALA A 435 -12.77 -8.89 13.37
C ALA A 435 -13.71 -7.69 13.10
N LEU A 436 -14.28 -7.61 11.91
CA LEU A 436 -15.28 -6.60 11.55
C LEU A 436 -16.58 -6.76 12.33
N TRP A 437 -17.02 -8.01 12.57
CA TRP A 437 -18.27 -8.27 13.30
C TRP A 437 -18.17 -7.84 14.75
N LEU A 438 -17.04 -8.01 15.37
CA LEU A 438 -16.75 -7.57 16.74
C LEU A 438 -16.57 -6.05 16.87
N GLN A 439 -16.29 -5.36 15.75
CA GLN A 439 -16.09 -3.91 15.72
C GLN A 439 -17.43 -3.17 15.69
N LYS A 440 -17.49 -2.01 16.36
CA LYS A 440 -18.61 -1.08 16.23
C LYS A 440 -18.53 -0.30 14.91
N GLU A 441 -19.70 0.20 14.42
CA GLU A 441 -19.72 1.12 13.28
C GLU A 441 -18.98 2.41 13.64
N THR A 442 -18.17 2.93 12.68
CA THR A 442 -17.32 4.10 12.91
C THR A 442 -17.75 5.34 12.11
N ARG A 443 -18.78 5.22 11.25
CA ARG A 443 -19.23 6.30 10.36
C ARG A 443 -19.49 7.61 11.08
N ASP A 444 -20.15 7.54 12.22
CA ASP A 444 -20.64 8.69 12.97
C ASP A 444 -19.71 9.10 14.15
N VAL A 445 -18.47 8.55 14.19
CA VAL A 445 -17.50 8.91 15.22
C VAL A 445 -17.10 10.39 15.06
N ASP A 446 -17.14 11.15 16.17
CA ASP A 446 -16.63 12.52 16.19
C ASP A 446 -15.10 12.52 16.04
N PHE A 447 -14.65 12.87 14.84
CA PHE A 447 -13.23 12.87 14.49
C PHE A 447 -12.46 14.05 15.09
N SER A 448 -13.18 15.07 15.59
CA SER A 448 -12.61 16.30 16.16
C SER A 448 -12.70 16.38 17.69
N GLY A 449 -13.62 15.60 18.30
CA GLY A 449 -13.96 15.71 19.72
C GLY A 449 -13.20 14.72 20.62
N ASP A 450 -12.78 13.58 20.11
CA ASP A 450 -12.09 12.52 20.87
C ASP A 450 -10.59 12.79 20.97
N ILE A 451 -10.20 13.75 21.81
CA ILE A 451 -8.80 14.19 21.97
C ILE A 451 -8.03 13.28 22.94
N ARG A 452 -8.72 12.59 23.88
CA ARG A 452 -8.11 11.68 24.86
C ARG A 452 -8.88 10.36 24.93
N ALA A 453 -8.13 9.27 25.01
CA ALA A 453 -8.66 7.93 25.26
C ALA A 453 -8.98 7.74 26.76
#